data_12b7a9fb3718ca228d69a5bdcc089898
#
_entry.id   12b7a9fb3718ca228d69a5bdcc089898
#
_cell.length_a   1.000
_cell.length_b   1.000
_cell.length_c   1.000
_cell.angle_alpha   90.00
_cell.angle_beta   90.00
_cell.angle_gamma   90.00
#
_symmetry.space_group_name_H-M   'P 1'
#
loop_
_entity.id
_entity.type
_entity.pdbx_description
1 polymer ?
#
loop_
_entity_poly.entity_id
_entity_poly.type
_entity_poly.pdbx_seq_one_letter_code
_entity_poly.pdbx_strand_id
1 'polypeptide(L)'
;MVDITNWSTPTISAEVPDDITLKNIKEISFKIEISSELSIEKLYSNGGVGIDGQMLYIPLTQEETAKLKGSPILQVNLYFIDGTRLVSNQTRLNILPNIKGEVMT
;
A
#
# COMPACT_ATOMS: atom_id res chain seq x y z
N MET A 1 2.27 -3.21 -13.21
CA MET A 1 2.80 -1.98 -12.59
C MET A 1 1.66 -1.05 -12.27
N VAL A 2 1.68 -0.44 -11.11
CA VAL A 2 0.65 0.50 -10.66
C VAL A 2 1.12 1.92 -10.93
N ASP A 3 0.27 2.72 -11.59
CA ASP A 3 0.57 4.12 -11.87
C ASP A 3 0.00 5.01 -10.76
N ILE A 4 0.85 5.90 -10.22
CA ILE A 4 0.46 6.85 -9.17
C ILE A 4 0.94 8.24 -9.58
N THR A 5 0.02 9.20 -9.61
CA THR A 5 0.38 10.60 -9.85
C THR A 5 0.75 11.26 -8.54
N ASN A 6 1.88 12.00 -8.50
CA ASN A 6 2.27 12.78 -7.33
C ASN A 6 1.15 13.73 -6.91
N TRP A 7 1.02 13.95 -5.60
CA TRP A 7 0.04 14.86 -4.99
C TRP A 7 -1.42 14.43 -5.17
N SER A 8 -1.67 13.23 -5.69
CA SER A 8 -3.02 12.68 -5.81
C SER A 8 -3.41 11.93 -4.54
N THR A 9 -4.68 11.52 -4.46
CA THR A 9 -5.20 10.74 -3.34
C THR A 9 -5.79 9.42 -3.84
N PRO A 10 -4.97 8.54 -4.43
CA PRO A 10 -5.48 7.28 -4.96
C PRO A 10 -5.77 6.28 -3.83
N THR A 11 -6.64 5.33 -4.12
CA THR A 11 -6.77 4.13 -3.29
C THR A 11 -6.18 2.97 -4.06
N ILE A 12 -5.17 2.34 -3.48
CA ILE A 12 -4.59 1.13 -4.08
C ILE A 12 -5.43 -0.05 -3.63
N SER A 13 -5.82 -0.91 -4.56
CA SER A 13 -6.55 -2.13 -4.24
C SER A 13 -5.69 -3.34 -4.56
N ALA A 14 -5.80 -4.37 -3.73
CA ALA A 14 -5.08 -5.62 -3.93
C ALA A 14 -6.04 -6.77 -3.66
N GLU A 15 -6.05 -7.75 -4.55
CA GLU A 15 -6.87 -8.95 -4.40
C GLU A 15 -6.09 -10.04 -3.70
N VAL A 16 -6.69 -10.62 -2.66
CA VAL A 16 -6.13 -11.78 -1.96
C VAL A 16 -6.71 -13.04 -2.59
N PRO A 17 -5.88 -14.04 -2.95
CA PRO A 17 -6.40 -15.29 -3.54
C PRO A 17 -7.45 -15.96 -2.65
N ASP A 18 -8.43 -16.61 -3.28
CA ASP A 18 -9.56 -17.25 -2.57
C ASP A 18 -9.16 -18.35 -1.61
N ASP A 19 -8.00 -18.97 -1.82
CA ASP A 19 -7.48 -20.01 -0.94
C ASP A 19 -6.87 -19.45 0.35
N ILE A 20 -6.76 -18.11 0.46
CA ILE A 20 -6.27 -17.45 1.66
C ILE A 20 -7.47 -16.85 2.39
N THR A 21 -7.67 -17.29 3.65
CA THR A 21 -8.77 -16.80 4.48
C THR A 21 -8.33 -15.58 5.28
N LEU A 22 -8.99 -14.45 5.07
CA LEU A 22 -8.72 -13.23 5.85
C LEU A 22 -9.41 -13.24 7.22
N LYS A 23 -10.20 -14.26 7.51
CA LYS A 23 -10.96 -14.37 8.75
C LYS A 23 -10.09 -14.41 10.01
N ASN A 24 -8.90 -14.99 9.91
CA ASN A 24 -7.97 -15.13 11.02
C ASN A 24 -6.80 -14.14 10.91
N ILE A 25 -7.01 -13.04 10.23
CA ILE A 25 -5.96 -12.03 10.07
C ILE A 25 -5.74 -11.29 11.39
N LYS A 26 -4.48 -11.12 11.75
CA LYS A 26 -4.07 -10.36 12.93
C LYS A 26 -3.62 -8.96 12.54
N GLU A 27 -2.84 -8.85 11.47
CA GLU A 27 -2.31 -7.59 11.00
C GLU A 27 -2.04 -7.66 9.50
N ILE A 28 -2.14 -6.53 8.83
CA ILE A 28 -1.74 -6.35 7.44
C ILE A 28 -0.80 -5.17 7.40
N SER A 29 0.41 -5.38 6.87
CA SER A 29 1.37 -4.31 6.64
C SER A 29 1.52 -4.09 5.14
N PHE A 30 1.23 -2.87 4.71
CA PHE A 30 1.36 -2.43 3.34
C PHE A 30 2.51 -1.43 3.30
N LYS A 31 3.65 -1.84 2.74
CA LYS A 31 4.85 -1.02 2.75
C LYS A 31 5.26 -0.60 1.36
N ILE A 32 5.54 0.69 1.20
CA ILE A 32 6.10 1.27 -0.02
C ILE A 32 7.52 1.75 0.32
N GLU A 33 8.53 1.10 -0.23
CA GLU A 33 9.93 1.50 -0.04
C GLU A 33 10.35 2.43 -1.17
N ILE A 34 10.66 3.68 -0.82
CA ILE A 34 11.07 4.71 -1.77
C ILE A 34 12.59 4.72 -1.90
N SER A 35 13.29 4.64 -0.77
CA SER A 35 14.74 4.57 -0.71
C SER A 35 15.15 3.77 0.52
N SER A 36 16.45 3.57 0.74
CA SER A 36 16.93 2.85 1.92
C SER A 36 16.55 3.54 3.23
N GLU A 37 16.26 4.85 3.19
CA GLU A 37 15.95 5.64 4.38
C GLU A 37 14.52 6.15 4.42
N LEU A 38 13.77 6.01 3.33
CA LEU A 38 12.42 6.54 3.22
C LEU A 38 11.44 5.47 2.78
N SER A 39 10.41 5.24 3.59
CA SER A 39 9.33 4.32 3.25
C SER A 39 8.02 4.82 3.85
N ILE A 40 6.93 4.31 3.28
CA ILE A 40 5.57 4.56 3.79
C ILE A 40 5.02 3.21 4.21
N GLU A 41 4.48 3.12 5.42
CA GLU A 41 3.84 1.90 5.91
C GLU A 41 2.42 2.20 6.34
N LYS A 42 1.48 1.38 5.87
CA LYS A 42 0.07 1.42 6.27
C LYS A 42 -0.26 0.13 6.97
N LEU A 43 -0.92 0.22 8.12
CA LEU A 43 -1.27 -0.93 8.94
C LEU A 43 -2.79 -1.05 9.07
N TYR A 44 -3.29 -2.28 9.00
CA TYR A 44 -4.71 -2.56 9.20
C TYR A 44 -5.14 -2.17 10.62
N SER A 45 -4.31 -2.43 11.62
CA SER A 45 -4.64 -2.18 13.03
C SER A 45 -4.86 -0.69 13.33
N ASN A 46 -4.27 0.22 12.54
CA ASN A 46 -4.46 1.67 12.76
C ASN A 46 -5.40 2.31 11.73
N GLY A 47 -6.11 1.49 10.96
CA GLY A 47 -7.08 1.99 9.97
C GLY A 47 -6.49 2.36 8.62
N GLY A 48 -5.20 2.11 8.38
CA GLY A 48 -4.55 2.43 7.12
C GLY A 48 -4.87 1.48 5.97
N VAL A 49 -5.46 0.32 6.27
CA VAL A 49 -5.84 -0.69 5.29
C VAL A 49 -7.27 -1.11 5.54
N GLY A 50 -8.12 -1.12 4.51
CA GLY A 50 -9.48 -1.63 4.59
C GLY A 50 -9.60 -3.01 3.96
N ILE A 51 -10.56 -3.80 4.41
CA ILE A 51 -10.86 -5.12 3.87
C ILE A 51 -12.31 -5.17 3.43
N ASP A 52 -12.56 -5.67 2.22
CA ASP A 52 -13.90 -5.96 1.72
C ASP A 52 -13.84 -7.31 0.99
N GLY A 53 -14.35 -8.37 1.64
CA GLY A 53 -14.24 -9.73 1.11
C GLY A 53 -12.77 -10.14 0.97
N GLN A 54 -12.34 -10.39 -0.27
CA GLN A 54 -10.95 -10.73 -0.60
C GLN A 54 -10.18 -9.54 -1.15
N MET A 55 -10.73 -8.33 -1.06
CA MET A 55 -10.04 -7.12 -1.54
C MET A 55 -9.50 -6.31 -0.38
N LEU A 56 -8.27 -5.83 -0.53
CA LEU A 56 -7.64 -4.89 0.38
C LEU A 56 -7.65 -3.50 -0.25
N TYR A 57 -7.92 -2.48 0.54
CA TYR A 57 -7.98 -1.09 0.08
C TYR A 57 -7.03 -0.23 0.91
N ILE A 58 -6.13 0.48 0.24
CA ILE A 58 -5.11 1.30 0.90
C ILE A 58 -5.20 2.71 0.33
N PRO A 59 -5.90 3.63 1.02
CA PRO A 59 -5.96 5.03 0.58
C PRO A 59 -4.65 5.75 0.90
N LEU A 60 -4.16 6.56 -0.04
CA LEU A 60 -2.96 7.37 0.13
C LEU A 60 -3.35 8.84 0.19
N THR A 61 -2.66 9.61 1.05
CA THR A 61 -2.87 11.05 1.15
C THR A 61 -2.00 11.80 0.13
N GLN A 62 -2.28 13.09 -0.07
CA GLN A 62 -1.47 13.94 -0.94
C GLN A 62 -0.02 14.02 -0.45
N GLU A 63 0.16 14.14 0.87
CA GLU A 63 1.49 14.19 1.47
C GLU A 63 2.26 12.90 1.24
N GLU A 64 1.58 11.76 1.30
CA GLU A 64 2.21 10.45 1.06
C GLU A 64 2.63 10.31 -0.41
N THR A 65 1.74 10.63 -1.35
CA THR A 65 2.09 10.52 -2.77
C THR A 65 3.12 11.55 -3.20
N ALA A 66 3.19 12.71 -2.52
CA ALA A 66 4.19 13.73 -2.78
C ALA A 66 5.61 13.23 -2.48
N LYS A 67 5.76 12.27 -1.57
CA LYS A 67 7.06 11.69 -1.22
C LYS A 67 7.53 10.65 -2.22
N LEU A 68 6.63 10.14 -3.06
CA LEU A 68 6.96 9.09 -4.02
C LEU A 68 7.79 9.65 -5.17
N LYS A 69 8.85 8.94 -5.52
CA LYS A 69 9.73 9.30 -6.63
C LYS A 69 10.45 8.06 -7.15
N GLY A 70 10.91 8.12 -8.39
CA GLY A 70 11.61 7.01 -9.01
C GLY A 70 10.68 5.82 -9.25
N SER A 71 11.11 4.65 -8.82
CA SER A 71 10.33 3.42 -8.93
C SER A 71 10.22 2.74 -7.56
N PRO A 72 9.38 3.27 -6.67
CA PRO A 72 9.20 2.67 -5.34
C PRO A 72 8.73 1.22 -5.44
N ILE A 73 9.06 0.44 -4.43
CA ILE A 73 8.68 -0.97 -4.36
C ILE A 73 7.58 -1.14 -3.32
N LEU A 74 6.49 -1.77 -3.75
CA LEU A 74 5.34 -2.08 -2.91
C LEU A 74 5.37 -3.55 -2.49
N GLN A 75 5.13 -3.83 -1.22
CA GLN A 75 5.00 -5.19 -0.73
C GLN A 75 3.96 -5.25 0.39
N VAL A 76 3.18 -6.32 0.40
CA VAL A 76 2.13 -6.55 1.39
C VAL A 76 2.52 -7.74 2.25
N ASN A 77 2.41 -7.61 3.57
CA ASN A 77 2.62 -8.68 4.53
C ASN A 77 1.31 -8.96 5.26
N LEU A 78 0.92 -10.24 5.32
CA LEU A 78 -0.25 -10.69 6.05
C LEU A 78 0.22 -11.50 7.26
N TYR A 79 -0.24 -11.11 8.45
CA TYR A 79 0.08 -11.80 9.69
C TYR A 79 -1.21 -12.42 10.24
N PHE A 80 -1.16 -13.70 10.55
CA PHE A 80 -2.33 -14.44 11.03
C PHE A 80 -2.23 -14.73 12.52
N ILE A 81 -3.38 -14.97 13.14
CA ILE A 81 -3.47 -15.23 14.59
C ILE A 81 -2.66 -16.47 15.00
N ASP A 82 -2.57 -17.46 14.11
CA ASP A 82 -1.81 -18.69 14.37
C ASP A 82 -0.30 -18.55 14.23
N GLY A 83 0.19 -17.35 13.91
CA GLY A 83 1.62 -17.07 13.71
C GLY A 83 2.10 -17.22 12.28
N THR A 84 1.22 -17.63 11.36
CA THR A 84 1.59 -17.69 9.93
C THR A 84 1.77 -16.30 9.36
N ARG A 85 2.75 -16.16 8.48
CA ARG A 85 3.02 -14.91 7.77
C ARG A 85 3.11 -15.18 6.27
N LEU A 86 2.35 -14.44 5.48
CA LEU A 86 2.43 -14.47 4.02
C LEU A 86 2.91 -13.12 3.51
N VAL A 87 3.82 -13.17 2.53
CA VAL A 87 4.42 -11.97 1.95
C VAL A 87 4.16 -12.00 0.46
N SER A 88 3.64 -10.88 -0.08
CA SER A 88 3.39 -10.76 -1.51
C SER A 88 4.70 -10.60 -2.28
N ASN A 89 4.64 -10.79 -3.60
CA ASN A 89 5.73 -10.41 -4.48
C ASN A 89 5.90 -8.88 -4.44
N GLN A 90 7.12 -8.42 -4.69
CA GLN A 90 7.40 -7.00 -4.79
C GLN A 90 6.84 -6.47 -6.11
N THR A 91 6.17 -5.32 -6.05
CA THR A 91 5.61 -4.64 -7.21
C THR A 91 6.21 -3.24 -7.30
N ARG A 92 6.73 -2.86 -8.46
CA ARG A 92 7.22 -1.51 -8.68
C ARG A 92 6.06 -0.59 -9.02
N LEU A 93 6.12 0.62 -8.48
CA LEU A 93 5.17 1.67 -8.78
C LEU A 93 5.74 2.59 -9.84
N ASN A 94 4.88 3.07 -10.73
CA ASN A 94 5.24 4.08 -11.72
C ASN A 94 4.70 5.43 -11.25
N ILE A 95 5.60 6.35 -10.91
CA ILE A 95 5.22 7.64 -10.36
C ILE A 95 5.15 8.67 -11.49
N LEU A 96 3.95 9.21 -11.71
CA LEU A 96 3.70 10.22 -12.73
C LEU A 96 3.82 11.61 -12.10
N PRO A 97 4.53 12.54 -12.76
CA PRO A 97 4.69 13.89 -12.21
C PRO A 97 3.36 14.65 -12.24
N ASN A 98 3.17 15.52 -11.26
CA ASN A 98 2.06 16.45 -11.23
C ASN A 98 2.60 17.84 -11.53
N ILE A 99 2.05 18.49 -12.55
CA ILE A 99 2.52 19.81 -12.99
C ILE A 99 2.37 20.86 -11.89
N LYS A 100 1.30 20.79 -11.11
CA LYS A 100 1.05 21.74 -10.02
C LYS A 100 2.05 21.60 -8.88
N GLY A 101 2.37 20.36 -8.47
CA GLY A 101 3.40 20.09 -7.49
C GLY A 101 3.15 20.62 -6.08
N GLU A 102 1.90 20.80 -5.67
CA GLU A 102 1.56 21.28 -4.34
C GLU A 102 0.28 20.61 -3.81
N VAL A 103 0.09 20.67 -2.49
CA VAL A 103 -1.10 20.11 -1.85
C VAL A 103 -2.32 20.96 -2.20
N MET A 104 -3.37 20.30 -2.64
CA MET A 104 -4.67 20.89 -2.91
C MET A 104 -5.55 20.72 -1.67
N THR A 105 -6.03 21.78 -1.11
CA THR A 105 -6.91 21.76 0.06
C THR A 105 -8.33 22.17 -0.30
#